data_8e219f72f13c751eccd763281e011bb8
#
_entry.id   8e219f72f13c751eccd763281e011bb8
#
_cell.length_a   1.000
_cell.length_b   1.000
_cell.length_c   1.000
_cell.angle_alpha   90.00
_cell.angle_beta   90.00
_cell.angle_gamma   90.00
#
_symmetry.space_group_name_H-M   'P 1'
#
loop_
_entity.id
_entity.type
_entity.pdbx_description
1 polymer ?
#
loop_
_entity_poly.entity_id
_entity_poly.type
_entity_poly.pdbx_seq_one_letter_code
_entity_poly.pdbx_strand_id
1 'polypeptide(L)'
;MKKTVLLGAAVLTLSAMAFTSGDPLQIGSPMPKADLKLKDISGKEIAMKDVKKDKGVLVMFSCNTCPYVIKNQQRTVEIMNYAQKMNLGVIILNSNEALRGDEDSFEAMKTYAKQQGYQWNYVVDKNNEVADAFGANRTPECFLFDKDLKLVYHGAIDDNPSDATAVDKHHLKNAINELTAGKEITVKESRSVGCTIKRKG
;
A
#
# COMPACT_ATOMS: atom_id res chain seq x y z
N MET A 1 -8.95 -66.45 -2.73
CA MET A 1 -8.12 -65.36 -3.28
C MET A 1 -8.63 -64.06 -2.68
N LYS A 2 -7.92 -63.52 -1.68
CA LYS A 2 -8.29 -62.23 -1.00
C LYS A 2 -7.56 -61.09 -1.69
N LYS A 3 -8.28 -60.13 -2.28
CA LYS A 3 -7.73 -58.91 -2.87
C LYS A 3 -7.58 -57.85 -1.78
N THR A 4 -6.36 -57.52 -1.46
CA THR A 4 -6.01 -56.42 -0.53
C THR A 4 -6.00 -55.10 -1.35
N VAL A 5 -6.88 -54.16 -1.02
CA VAL A 5 -6.90 -52.81 -1.59
C VAL A 5 -6.07 -51.93 -0.69
N LEU A 6 -4.90 -51.47 -1.17
CA LEU A 6 -4.12 -50.42 -0.50
C LEU A 6 -4.74 -49.05 -0.82
N LEU A 7 -5.28 -48.39 0.21
CA LEU A 7 -5.66 -46.98 0.17
C LEU A 7 -4.40 -46.14 0.39
N GLY A 8 -3.90 -45.51 -0.63
CA GLY A 8 -2.83 -44.51 -0.53
C GLY A 8 -3.39 -43.17 -0.03
N ALA A 9 -3.03 -42.78 1.18
CA ALA A 9 -3.32 -41.44 1.72
C ALA A 9 -2.32 -40.46 1.13
N ALA A 10 -2.80 -39.55 0.27
CA ALA A 10 -2.03 -38.40 -0.20
C ALA A 10 -1.98 -37.33 0.91
N VAL A 11 -0.81 -37.21 1.53
CA VAL A 11 -0.55 -36.12 2.49
C VAL A 11 -0.26 -34.85 1.68
N LEU A 12 -1.23 -33.93 1.63
CA LEU A 12 -1.01 -32.55 1.12
C LEU A 12 -0.18 -31.80 2.16
N THR A 13 1.11 -31.63 1.92
CA THR A 13 1.96 -30.72 2.70
C THR A 13 1.66 -29.30 2.30
N LEU A 14 0.93 -28.58 3.16
CA LEU A 14 0.74 -27.13 3.07
C LEU A 14 2.08 -26.47 3.45
N SER A 15 2.88 -26.06 2.47
CA SER A 15 4.08 -25.24 2.69
C SER A 15 3.64 -23.86 3.16
N ALA A 16 3.70 -23.60 4.46
CA ALA A 16 3.63 -22.26 5.00
C ALA A 16 4.89 -21.49 4.56
N MET A 17 4.77 -20.56 3.62
CA MET A 17 5.83 -19.60 3.33
C MET A 17 6.01 -18.72 4.56
N ALA A 18 7.10 -18.88 5.27
CA ALA A 18 7.52 -17.96 6.32
C ALA A 18 8.05 -16.70 5.63
N PHE A 19 7.28 -15.61 5.74
CA PHE A 19 7.79 -14.28 5.35
C PHE A 19 8.79 -13.84 6.43
N THR A 20 10.04 -13.59 6.02
CA THR A 20 11.02 -12.90 6.86
C THR A 20 10.63 -11.43 6.93
N SER A 21 10.51 -10.87 8.13
CA SER A 21 10.25 -9.45 8.33
C SER A 21 11.37 -8.62 7.67
N GLY A 22 11.03 -7.85 6.64
CA GLY A 22 11.97 -6.98 5.92
C GLY A 22 11.97 -7.08 4.41
N ASP A 23 11.51 -8.18 3.83
CA ASP A 23 11.39 -8.30 2.37
C ASP A 23 10.08 -7.69 1.87
N PRO A 24 10.09 -6.98 0.73
CA PRO A 24 8.87 -6.44 0.13
C PRO A 24 7.85 -7.55 -0.18
N LEU A 25 6.57 -7.22 0.00
CA LEU A 25 5.47 -8.12 -0.36
C LEU A 25 5.58 -8.51 -1.85
N GLN A 26 5.59 -9.80 -2.15
CA GLN A 26 5.76 -10.29 -3.51
C GLN A 26 4.49 -10.09 -4.35
N ILE A 27 4.65 -9.82 -5.64
CA ILE A 27 3.55 -9.74 -6.61
C ILE A 27 2.72 -11.04 -6.59
N GLY A 28 1.40 -10.89 -6.56
CA GLY A 28 0.46 -12.00 -6.45
C GLY A 28 0.13 -12.41 -5.01
N SER A 29 0.85 -11.91 -4.01
CA SER A 29 0.54 -12.18 -2.59
C SER A 29 -0.80 -11.56 -2.18
N PRO A 30 -1.55 -12.22 -1.29
CA PRO A 30 -2.73 -11.62 -0.70
C PRO A 30 -2.34 -10.43 0.20
N MET A 31 -3.24 -9.44 0.32
CA MET A 31 -3.04 -8.29 1.20
C MET A 31 -2.90 -8.74 2.66
N PRO A 32 -1.75 -8.55 3.31
CA PRO A 32 -1.61 -8.87 4.72
C PRO A 32 -2.38 -7.84 5.56
N LYS A 33 -2.84 -8.24 6.75
CA LYS A 33 -3.55 -7.33 7.68
C LYS A 33 -4.79 -6.64 7.08
N ALA A 34 -5.40 -7.20 6.04
CA ALA A 34 -6.53 -6.60 5.34
C ALA A 34 -7.72 -6.24 6.26
N ASP A 35 -7.90 -7.03 7.34
CA ASP A 35 -8.96 -6.89 8.33
C ASP A 35 -8.59 -6.01 9.53
N LEU A 36 -7.32 -5.63 9.67
CA LEU A 36 -6.85 -4.84 10.80
C LEU A 36 -7.54 -3.48 10.83
N LYS A 37 -8.14 -3.14 11.97
CA LYS A 37 -8.78 -1.84 12.17
C LYS A 37 -7.74 -0.78 12.49
N LEU A 38 -7.68 0.24 11.64
CA LEU A 38 -6.73 1.34 11.69
C LEU A 38 -7.48 2.63 12.01
N LYS A 39 -6.96 3.45 12.93
CA LYS A 39 -7.58 4.71 13.31
C LYS A 39 -7.40 5.75 12.19
N ASP A 40 -8.50 6.12 11.57
CA ASP A 40 -8.56 7.18 10.56
C ASP A 40 -8.62 8.58 11.19
N ILE A 41 -8.15 9.60 10.47
CA ILE A 41 -8.19 11.01 10.90
C ILE A 41 -9.60 11.52 11.24
N SER A 42 -10.65 10.88 10.71
CA SER A 42 -12.05 11.14 11.08
C SER A 42 -12.42 10.64 12.48
N GLY A 43 -11.51 9.90 13.14
CA GLY A 43 -11.74 9.24 14.41
C GLY A 43 -12.40 7.86 14.33
N LYS A 44 -12.79 7.42 13.13
CA LYS A 44 -13.34 6.07 12.89
C LYS A 44 -12.22 5.05 12.77
N GLU A 45 -12.58 3.78 12.95
CA GLU A 45 -11.70 2.65 12.66
C GLU A 45 -12.06 2.05 11.30
N ILE A 46 -11.07 1.95 10.41
CA ILE A 46 -11.22 1.52 9.02
C ILE A 46 -10.26 0.36 8.76
N ALA A 47 -10.74 -0.71 8.13
CA ALA A 47 -9.86 -1.75 7.61
C ALA A 47 -9.58 -1.52 6.11
N MET A 48 -8.39 -1.90 5.65
CA MET A 48 -8.00 -1.69 4.24
C MET A 48 -8.96 -2.39 3.28
N LYS A 49 -9.45 -3.59 3.63
CA LYS A 49 -10.46 -4.30 2.81
C LYS A 49 -11.78 -3.55 2.68
N ASP A 50 -12.18 -2.77 3.71
CA ASP A 50 -13.45 -2.02 3.71
C ASP A 50 -13.40 -0.82 2.75
N VAL A 51 -12.20 -0.37 2.38
CA VAL A 51 -11.97 0.71 1.41
C VAL A 51 -11.99 0.22 -0.04
N LYS A 52 -11.76 -1.07 -0.27
CA LYS A 52 -11.72 -1.68 -1.61
C LYS A 52 -12.99 -1.38 -2.40
N LYS A 53 -12.82 -1.07 -3.70
CA LYS A 53 -13.88 -0.96 -4.71
C LYS A 53 -13.78 -2.09 -5.74
N ASP A 54 -14.63 -2.04 -6.78
CA ASP A 54 -14.76 -3.14 -7.75
C ASP A 54 -13.48 -3.46 -8.52
N LYS A 55 -12.59 -2.48 -8.70
CA LYS A 55 -11.30 -2.69 -9.39
C LYS A 55 -10.15 -3.00 -8.45
N GLY A 56 -10.35 -2.87 -7.14
CA GLY A 56 -9.32 -3.12 -6.13
C GLY A 56 -9.08 -1.94 -5.20
N VAL A 57 -7.86 -1.81 -4.69
CA VAL A 57 -7.47 -0.75 -3.75
C VAL A 57 -6.01 -0.35 -3.92
N LEU A 58 -5.75 0.95 -3.85
CA LEU A 58 -4.41 1.54 -3.76
C LEU A 58 -4.11 1.88 -2.30
N VAL A 59 -3.05 1.29 -1.78
CA VAL A 59 -2.48 1.57 -0.46
C VAL A 59 -1.19 2.35 -0.65
N MET A 60 -1.03 3.47 0.05
CA MET A 60 0.20 4.26 0.01
C MET A 60 0.71 4.48 1.43
N PHE A 61 1.97 4.14 1.68
CA PHE A 61 2.68 4.55 2.89
C PHE A 61 3.22 5.97 2.69
N SER A 62 2.88 6.86 3.61
CA SER A 62 3.25 8.28 3.54
C SER A 62 3.43 8.84 4.96
N CYS A 63 3.76 10.13 5.05
CA CYS A 63 3.91 10.86 6.31
C CYS A 63 3.74 12.36 6.07
N ASN A 64 3.87 13.19 7.10
CA ASN A 64 3.62 14.63 6.97
C ASN A 64 4.86 15.44 6.56
N THR A 65 6.06 15.01 6.96
CA THR A 65 7.25 15.87 6.96
C THR A 65 8.40 15.38 6.07
N CYS A 66 8.30 14.18 5.49
CA CYS A 66 9.33 13.71 4.58
C CYS A 66 9.48 14.63 3.35
N PRO A 67 10.68 15.14 3.03
CA PRO A 67 10.89 16.00 1.86
C PRO A 67 10.42 15.38 0.54
N TYR A 68 10.55 14.06 0.39
CA TYR A 68 10.06 13.36 -0.80
C TYR A 68 8.53 13.28 -0.85
N VAL A 69 7.86 13.15 0.29
CA VAL A 69 6.38 13.25 0.36
C VAL A 69 5.94 14.65 -0.04
N ILE A 70 6.59 15.69 0.50
CA ILE A 70 6.27 17.10 0.20
C ILE A 70 6.46 17.39 -1.31
N LYS A 71 7.59 16.96 -1.91
CA LYS A 71 7.86 17.13 -3.34
C LYS A 71 6.86 16.38 -4.24
N ASN A 72 6.32 15.26 -3.75
CA ASN A 72 5.36 14.43 -4.47
C ASN A 72 3.90 14.81 -4.16
N GLN A 73 3.64 15.80 -3.31
CA GLN A 73 2.31 16.03 -2.76
C GLN A 73 1.23 16.27 -3.83
N GLN A 74 1.51 17.13 -4.81
CA GLN A 74 0.58 17.36 -5.91
C GLN A 74 0.30 16.06 -6.68
N ARG A 75 1.33 15.30 -7.02
CA ARG A 75 1.21 14.01 -7.73
C ARG A 75 0.48 12.96 -6.89
N THR A 76 0.68 12.98 -5.57
CA THR A 76 -0.10 12.14 -4.64
C THR A 76 -1.59 12.46 -4.75
N VAL A 77 -1.98 13.73 -4.69
CA VAL A 77 -3.39 14.14 -4.83
C VAL A 77 -3.94 13.74 -6.20
N GLU A 78 -3.19 13.99 -7.25
CA GLU A 78 -3.59 13.65 -8.63
C GLU A 78 -3.81 12.13 -8.81
N ILE A 79 -2.86 11.31 -8.35
CA ILE A 79 -2.95 9.84 -8.55
C ILE A 79 -4.03 9.21 -7.67
N MET A 80 -4.24 9.69 -6.44
CA MET A 80 -5.31 9.22 -5.57
C MET A 80 -6.70 9.54 -6.15
N ASN A 81 -6.90 10.77 -6.62
CA ASN A 81 -8.12 11.16 -7.33
C ASN A 81 -8.32 10.36 -8.61
N TYR A 82 -7.24 10.11 -9.35
CA TYR A 82 -7.29 9.29 -10.56
C TYR A 82 -7.72 7.86 -10.24
N ALA A 83 -7.11 7.24 -9.24
CA ALA A 83 -7.46 5.89 -8.80
C ALA A 83 -8.95 5.78 -8.39
N GLN A 84 -9.47 6.77 -7.65
CA GLN A 84 -10.89 6.81 -7.29
C GLN A 84 -11.82 6.91 -8.52
N LYS A 85 -11.46 7.73 -9.52
CA LYS A 85 -12.20 7.82 -10.81
C LYS A 85 -12.18 6.51 -11.59
N MET A 86 -11.13 5.74 -11.43
CA MET A 86 -10.97 4.40 -12.04
C MET A 86 -11.61 3.27 -11.22
N ASN A 87 -12.48 3.62 -10.25
CA ASN A 87 -13.20 2.68 -9.38
C ASN A 87 -12.27 1.81 -8.50
N LEU A 88 -11.16 2.38 -8.06
CA LEU A 88 -10.29 1.83 -7.01
C LEU A 88 -10.61 2.49 -5.66
N GLY A 89 -10.56 1.72 -4.59
CA GLY A 89 -10.44 2.27 -3.25
C GLY A 89 -9.07 2.90 -3.06
N VAL A 90 -8.94 3.89 -2.18
CA VAL A 90 -7.65 4.52 -1.87
C VAL A 90 -7.51 4.77 -0.38
N ILE A 91 -6.33 4.51 0.16
CA ILE A 91 -6.01 4.71 1.58
C ILE A 91 -4.53 5.07 1.73
N ILE A 92 -4.25 6.03 2.60
CA ILE A 92 -2.88 6.40 3.00
C ILE A 92 -2.64 5.96 4.44
N LEU A 93 -1.47 5.35 4.68
CA LEU A 93 -1.03 4.92 6.00
C LEU A 93 0.16 5.76 6.45
N ASN A 94 0.10 6.29 7.67
CA ASN A 94 1.22 6.91 8.33
C ASN A 94 1.83 5.92 9.33
N SER A 95 3.01 5.41 8.99
CA SER A 95 3.75 4.41 9.76
C SER A 95 4.97 5.00 10.49
N ASN A 96 5.09 6.32 10.62
CA ASN A 96 6.18 6.99 11.34
C ASN A 96 5.94 6.96 12.85
N GLU A 97 5.98 5.78 13.44
CA GLU A 97 5.63 5.60 14.87
C GLU A 97 6.60 6.31 15.82
N ALA A 98 7.89 6.45 15.46
CA ALA A 98 8.86 7.22 16.22
C ALA A 98 8.53 8.72 16.30
N LEU A 99 7.76 9.25 15.34
CA LEU A 99 7.34 10.66 15.27
C LEU A 99 5.86 10.84 15.68
N ARG A 100 5.24 9.80 16.24
CA ARG A 100 3.81 9.79 16.59
C ARG A 100 3.46 10.78 17.71
N GLY A 101 4.39 11.15 18.53
CA GLY A 101 4.23 12.17 19.58
C GLY A 101 4.41 13.60 19.08
N ASP A 102 4.83 13.81 17.83
CA ASP A 102 5.29 15.09 17.30
C ASP A 102 4.75 15.31 15.87
N GLU A 103 5.60 15.42 14.83
CA GLU A 103 5.25 15.85 13.48
C GLU A 103 4.26 14.90 12.77
N ASP A 104 4.23 13.63 13.14
CA ASP A 104 3.28 12.63 12.64
C ASP A 104 2.21 12.26 13.69
N SER A 105 1.94 13.15 14.66
CA SER A 105 0.86 12.97 15.64
C SER A 105 -0.50 12.94 14.94
N PHE A 106 -1.49 12.37 15.62
CA PHE A 106 -2.85 12.27 15.07
C PHE A 106 -3.45 13.63 14.68
N GLU A 107 -3.21 14.68 15.50
CA GLU A 107 -3.67 16.03 15.21
C GLU A 107 -2.87 16.68 14.06
N ALA A 108 -1.55 16.40 13.98
CA ALA A 108 -0.74 16.85 12.85
C ALA A 108 -1.20 16.18 11.53
N MET A 109 -1.55 14.88 11.55
CA MET A 109 -2.13 14.19 10.39
C MET A 109 -3.45 14.82 9.92
N LYS A 110 -4.35 15.17 10.85
CA LYS A 110 -5.62 15.86 10.54
C LYS A 110 -5.37 17.21 9.87
N THR A 111 -4.45 17.98 10.46
CA THR A 111 -4.08 19.30 9.93
C THR A 111 -3.48 19.17 8.53
N TYR A 112 -2.53 18.26 8.36
CA TYR A 112 -1.88 17.99 7.07
C TYR A 112 -2.89 17.57 6.00
N ALA A 113 -3.74 16.58 6.31
CA ALA A 113 -4.76 16.10 5.37
C ALA A 113 -5.72 17.21 4.93
N LYS A 114 -6.14 18.09 5.86
CA LYS A 114 -6.97 19.26 5.56
C LYS A 114 -6.25 20.26 4.65
N GLN A 115 -4.99 20.56 4.92
CA GLN A 115 -4.17 21.48 4.10
C GLN A 115 -3.94 20.93 2.69
N GLN A 116 -3.76 19.61 2.57
CA GLN A 116 -3.54 18.95 1.29
C GLN A 116 -4.83 18.57 0.55
N GLY A 117 -6.00 18.82 1.13
CA GLY A 117 -7.30 18.54 0.52
C GLY A 117 -7.61 17.06 0.37
N TYR A 118 -7.15 16.20 1.27
CA TYR A 118 -7.41 14.76 1.21
C TYR A 118 -8.90 14.45 1.30
N GLN A 119 -9.39 13.67 0.33
CA GLN A 119 -10.78 13.20 0.25
C GLN A 119 -10.89 11.67 0.49
N TRP A 120 -9.87 11.08 1.09
CA TRP A 120 -9.74 9.65 1.35
C TRP A 120 -9.23 9.40 2.76
N ASN A 121 -9.23 8.12 3.17
CA ASN A 121 -8.78 7.74 4.49
C ASN A 121 -7.27 7.96 4.64
N TYR A 122 -6.88 8.61 5.73
CA TYR A 122 -5.50 8.75 6.18
C TYR A 122 -5.40 8.19 7.59
N VAL A 123 -4.81 7.01 7.72
CA VAL A 123 -4.87 6.20 8.93
C VAL A 123 -3.52 6.06 9.62
N VAL A 124 -3.57 5.83 10.93
CA VAL A 124 -2.40 5.53 11.76
C VAL A 124 -2.08 4.05 11.65
N ASP A 125 -0.88 3.72 11.20
CA ASP A 125 -0.31 2.37 11.33
C ASP A 125 0.48 2.28 12.63
N LYS A 126 -0.23 1.87 13.69
CA LYS A 126 0.33 1.77 15.04
C LYS A 126 1.40 0.68 15.11
N ASN A 127 2.53 0.99 15.73
CA ASN A 127 3.67 0.08 15.91
C ASN A 127 4.23 -0.47 14.57
N ASN A 128 3.99 0.20 13.44
CA ASN A 128 4.44 -0.23 12.10
C ASN A 128 3.89 -1.59 11.67
N GLU A 129 2.77 -2.04 12.25
CA GLU A 129 2.27 -3.41 12.07
C GLU A 129 1.92 -3.72 10.61
N VAL A 130 1.36 -2.76 9.88
CA VAL A 130 1.04 -2.93 8.45
C VAL A 130 2.29 -2.75 7.60
N ALA A 131 3.13 -1.72 7.90
CA ALA A 131 4.37 -1.50 7.16
C ALA A 131 5.29 -2.73 7.22
N ASP A 132 5.41 -3.37 8.39
CA ASP A 132 6.23 -4.57 8.57
C ASP A 132 5.66 -5.77 7.80
N ALA A 133 4.32 -5.93 7.81
CA ALA A 133 3.66 -7.01 7.08
C ALA A 133 3.73 -6.82 5.55
N PHE A 134 3.83 -5.59 5.06
CA PHE A 134 4.01 -5.25 3.63
C PHE A 134 5.49 -5.25 3.20
N GLY A 135 6.43 -5.27 4.14
CA GLY A 135 7.84 -4.99 3.87
C GLY A 135 8.07 -3.55 3.38
N ALA A 136 7.15 -2.62 3.69
CA ALA A 136 7.24 -1.23 3.30
C ALA A 136 8.36 -0.53 4.08
N ASN A 137 9.20 0.23 3.38
CA ASN A 137 10.39 0.84 3.98
C ASN A 137 10.55 2.33 3.66
N ARG A 138 9.76 2.87 2.73
CA ARG A 138 9.90 4.24 2.23
C ARG A 138 8.60 5.03 2.34
N THR A 139 8.70 6.35 2.26
CA THR A 139 7.58 7.26 2.08
C THR A 139 7.95 8.31 1.01
N PRO A 140 7.14 8.46 -0.08
CA PRO A 140 5.97 7.65 -0.41
C PRO A 140 6.33 6.27 -0.98
N GLU A 141 5.50 5.25 -0.72
CA GLU A 141 5.61 3.91 -1.30
C GLU A 141 4.22 3.35 -1.58
N CYS A 142 3.99 2.82 -2.79
CA CYS A 142 2.68 2.46 -3.30
C CYS A 142 2.53 0.95 -3.46
N PHE A 143 1.37 0.43 -3.09
CA PHE A 143 0.96 -0.96 -3.27
C PHE A 143 -0.44 -0.98 -3.89
N LEU A 144 -0.57 -1.52 -5.10
CA LEU A 144 -1.83 -1.64 -5.81
C LEU A 144 -2.30 -3.10 -5.75
N PHE A 145 -3.51 -3.29 -5.24
CA PHE A 145 -4.16 -4.61 -5.14
C PHE A 145 -5.35 -4.67 -6.08
N ASP A 146 -5.57 -5.83 -6.67
CA ASP A 146 -6.74 -6.11 -7.50
C ASP A 146 -8.03 -6.33 -6.67
N LYS A 147 -9.12 -6.66 -7.36
CA LYS A 147 -10.43 -6.94 -6.75
C LYS A 147 -10.42 -8.11 -5.76
N ASP A 148 -9.47 -9.04 -5.89
CA ASP A 148 -9.29 -10.21 -5.05
C ASP A 148 -8.26 -9.97 -3.94
N LEU A 149 -7.85 -8.70 -3.74
CA LEU A 149 -6.82 -8.25 -2.80
C LEU A 149 -5.46 -8.93 -3.01
N LYS A 150 -5.09 -9.22 -4.25
CA LYS A 150 -3.76 -9.67 -4.62
C LYS A 150 -2.91 -8.50 -5.10
N LEU A 151 -1.66 -8.44 -4.64
CA LEU A 151 -0.72 -7.40 -5.04
C LEU A 151 -0.41 -7.52 -6.54
N VAL A 152 -0.62 -6.45 -7.28
CA VAL A 152 -0.37 -6.40 -8.73
C VAL A 152 0.67 -5.37 -9.12
N TYR A 153 0.92 -4.37 -8.26
CA TYR A 153 2.01 -3.40 -8.43
C TYR A 153 2.54 -2.95 -7.08
N HIS A 154 3.87 -2.81 -6.98
CA HIS A 154 4.58 -2.22 -5.85
C HIS A 154 5.65 -1.24 -6.34
N GLY A 155 5.73 -0.05 -5.75
CA GLY A 155 6.80 0.89 -6.09
C GLY A 155 6.46 2.36 -5.96
N ALA A 156 7.09 3.17 -6.81
CA ALA A 156 6.98 4.62 -6.84
C ALA A 156 5.72 5.10 -7.59
N ILE A 157 5.37 6.37 -7.43
CA ILE A 157 4.34 7.04 -8.25
C ILE A 157 4.83 7.13 -9.70
N ASP A 158 6.08 7.55 -9.90
CA ASP A 158 6.74 7.73 -11.18
C ASP A 158 8.27 7.53 -11.06
N ASP A 159 9.02 7.79 -12.12
CA ASP A 159 10.48 7.61 -12.17
C ASP A 159 11.30 8.82 -11.70
N ASN A 160 10.67 9.95 -11.40
CA ASN A 160 11.37 11.14 -10.92
C ASN A 160 10.78 11.70 -9.62
N PRO A 161 11.23 11.23 -8.45
CA PRO A 161 10.70 11.65 -7.16
C PRO A 161 11.01 13.10 -6.79
N SER A 162 11.92 13.76 -7.51
CA SER A 162 12.41 15.09 -7.18
C SER A 162 11.84 16.20 -8.05
N ASP A 163 11.53 15.89 -9.31
CA ASP A 163 11.09 16.86 -10.32
C ASP A 163 9.92 16.31 -11.15
N ALA A 164 8.74 16.89 -10.96
CA ALA A 164 7.53 16.50 -11.67
C ALA A 164 7.60 16.82 -13.18
N THR A 165 8.42 17.80 -13.59
CA THR A 165 8.55 18.23 -14.99
C THR A 165 9.48 17.32 -15.80
N ALA A 166 10.29 16.51 -15.11
CA ALA A 166 11.24 15.57 -15.70
C ALA A 166 10.79 14.10 -15.52
N VAL A 167 9.49 13.85 -15.40
CA VAL A 167 8.91 12.51 -15.32
C VAL A 167 8.73 11.95 -16.73
N ASP A 168 9.42 10.85 -17.02
CA ASP A 168 9.30 10.10 -18.28
C ASP A 168 8.36 8.89 -18.15
N LYS A 169 8.31 8.26 -16.97
CA LYS A 169 7.56 7.03 -16.73
C LYS A 169 6.58 7.19 -15.58
N HIS A 170 5.31 7.18 -15.90
CA HIS A 170 4.21 7.24 -14.93
C HIS A 170 3.85 5.84 -14.41
N HIS A 171 4.75 5.21 -13.65
CA HIS A 171 4.65 3.81 -13.24
C HIS A 171 3.29 3.43 -12.65
N LEU A 172 2.86 4.07 -11.57
CA LEU A 172 1.61 3.76 -10.89
C LEU A 172 0.38 4.05 -11.76
N LYS A 173 0.38 5.15 -12.51
CA LYS A 173 -0.73 5.48 -13.42
C LYS A 173 -0.90 4.45 -14.51
N ASN A 174 0.21 3.96 -15.09
CA ASN A 174 0.17 2.92 -16.10
C ASN A 174 -0.35 1.59 -15.50
N ALA A 175 0.12 1.20 -14.32
CA ALA A 175 -0.38 0.02 -13.62
C ALA A 175 -1.89 0.10 -13.33
N ILE A 176 -2.39 1.27 -12.89
CA ILE A 176 -3.83 1.50 -12.69
C ILE A 176 -4.59 1.34 -14.01
N ASN A 177 -4.10 1.91 -15.12
CA ASN A 177 -4.74 1.80 -16.43
C ASN A 177 -4.84 0.35 -16.90
N GLU A 178 -3.74 -0.39 -16.79
CA GLU A 178 -3.67 -1.79 -17.20
C GLU A 178 -4.60 -2.66 -16.35
N LEU A 179 -4.56 -2.52 -15.01
CA LEU A 179 -5.44 -3.22 -14.08
C LEU A 179 -6.93 -2.98 -14.41
N THR A 180 -7.31 -1.72 -14.55
CA THR A 180 -8.73 -1.36 -14.73
C THR A 180 -9.27 -1.73 -16.10
N ALA A 181 -8.38 -1.81 -17.10
CA ALA A 181 -8.68 -2.34 -18.43
C ALA A 181 -8.69 -3.88 -18.48
N GLY A 182 -8.40 -4.58 -17.38
CA GLY A 182 -8.30 -6.04 -17.36
C GLY A 182 -7.09 -6.59 -18.12
N LYS A 183 -6.05 -5.77 -18.30
CA LYS A 183 -4.79 -6.16 -18.95
C LYS A 183 -3.78 -6.63 -17.92
N GLU A 184 -2.81 -7.40 -18.37
CA GLU A 184 -1.63 -7.71 -17.56
C GLU A 184 -0.81 -6.43 -17.32
N ILE A 185 -0.34 -6.24 -16.06
CA ILE A 185 0.50 -5.10 -15.72
C ILE A 185 1.91 -5.34 -16.27
N THR A 186 2.36 -4.44 -17.12
CA THR A 186 3.66 -4.54 -17.80
C THR A 186 4.82 -4.31 -16.84
N VAL A 187 4.72 -3.29 -15.98
CA VAL A 187 5.73 -2.97 -14.95
C VAL A 187 5.09 -3.20 -13.60
N LYS A 188 5.36 -4.37 -13.00
CA LYS A 188 4.75 -4.78 -11.71
C LYS A 188 5.50 -4.20 -10.51
N GLU A 189 6.76 -3.83 -10.69
CA GLU A 189 7.60 -3.28 -9.62
C GLU A 189 8.42 -2.11 -10.12
N SER A 190 8.61 -1.12 -9.26
CA SER A 190 9.53 -0.02 -9.51
C SER A 190 10.21 0.40 -8.20
N ARG A 191 11.36 1.07 -8.30
CA ARG A 191 12.13 1.49 -7.12
C ARG A 191 11.44 2.68 -6.44
N SER A 192 10.96 2.51 -5.21
CA SER A 192 10.53 3.62 -4.37
C SER A 192 11.73 4.42 -3.86
N VAL A 193 11.69 5.73 -4.07
CA VAL A 193 12.69 6.68 -3.56
C VAL A 193 12.00 7.62 -2.58
N GLY A 194 12.51 7.62 -1.34
CA GLY A 194 11.87 8.38 -0.27
C GLY A 194 12.62 8.25 1.05
N CYS A 195 12.09 8.91 2.09
CA CYS A 195 12.60 8.76 3.44
C CYS A 195 12.29 7.36 3.98
N THR A 196 13.17 6.83 4.80
CA THR A 196 12.90 5.60 5.54
C THR A 196 11.74 5.83 6.52
N ILE A 197 10.82 4.87 6.62
CA ILE A 197 9.76 4.87 7.65
C ILE A 197 10.42 4.92 9.03
N LYS A 198 9.96 5.82 9.90
CA LYS A 198 10.52 6.07 11.23
C LYS A 198 9.89 5.10 12.24
N ARG A 199 10.47 3.90 12.32
CA ARG A 199 10.07 2.88 13.29
C ARG A 199 10.50 3.27 14.69
N LYS A 200 9.68 2.88 15.67
CA LYS A 200 10.05 3.00 17.08
C LYS A 200 10.98 1.83 17.42
N GLY A 201 12.17 2.16 17.94
CA GLY A 201 13.14 1.18 18.45
C GLY A 201 12.66 0.56 19.75
#